data_bb289c7fda72d72cd1d9a7036e9c0816
#
_entry.id   bb289c7fda72d72cd1d9a7036e9c0816
#
_cell.length_a   1.000
_cell.length_b   1.000
_cell.length_c   1.000
_cell.angle_alpha   90.00
_cell.angle_beta   90.00
_cell.angle_gamma   90.00
#
_symmetry.space_group_name_H-M   'P 1'
#
loop_
_entity.id
_entity.type
_entity.pdbx_description
1 polymer ?
#
loop_
_entity_poly.entity_id
_entity_poly.type
_entity_poly.pdbx_seq_one_letter_code
_entity_poly.pdbx_strand_id
1 'polypeptide(L)'
;VLMDAATLQPMKIVSTRGMTVDTQEYHPEPRVAAIVASHEHPEFIVNVKETGKILLVNCEDPDNLTVTTIGAARFLHDGGWDVTKRYFLTAANQSNKVAVIDSKEQKLTALIDVDKIPHPGRGANFTDKQYGPVWATSALGNEKITLIGTDPVKHKDGAWKVARVLKGQGGGSLFVKSHPKSKHLYVDTPLNPDPKIAQSVAVFDIDSLEAGYQVLPIAEWANLGEGPKRVVQPEYNAAGDEVWFSVWNGKEQRSALVVVDDKTLKLKAVIDDPRIITP
;
A
#
# COMPACT_ATOMS: atom_id res chain seq x y z
N VAL A 1 -3.17 21.28 0.01
CA VAL A 1 -2.84 22.42 -0.86
C VAL A 1 -2.68 21.93 -2.28
N LEU A 2 -3.37 22.55 -3.24
CA LEU A 2 -3.15 22.38 -4.67
C LEU A 2 -2.03 23.32 -5.08
N MET A 3 -1.03 22.79 -5.80
CA MET A 3 0.15 23.54 -6.21
C MET A 3 0.37 23.38 -7.72
N ASP A 4 0.88 24.41 -8.35
CA ASP A 4 1.35 24.33 -9.74
C ASP A 4 2.58 23.39 -9.82
N ALA A 5 2.55 22.42 -10.73
CA ALA A 5 3.56 21.40 -10.81
C ALA A 5 4.94 21.88 -11.32
N ALA A 6 4.97 22.98 -12.08
CA ALA A 6 6.21 23.52 -12.63
C ALA A 6 6.88 24.51 -11.68
N THR A 7 6.08 25.37 -11.03
CA THR A 7 6.59 26.47 -10.20
C THR A 7 6.55 26.18 -8.72
N LEU A 8 5.79 25.15 -8.29
CA LEU A 8 5.48 24.83 -6.90
C LEU A 8 4.77 25.95 -6.14
N GLN A 9 4.18 26.88 -6.86
CA GLN A 9 3.38 27.97 -6.27
C GLN A 9 2.06 27.40 -5.74
N PRO A 10 1.62 27.76 -4.52
CA PRO A 10 0.32 27.35 -4.00
C PRO A 10 -0.79 28.06 -4.77
N MET A 11 -1.74 27.27 -5.27
CA MET A 11 -2.89 27.76 -6.04
C MET A 11 -4.15 27.84 -5.18
N LYS A 12 -4.48 26.74 -4.49
CA LYS A 12 -5.71 26.62 -3.67
C LYS A 12 -5.46 25.83 -2.40
N ILE A 13 -6.28 26.10 -1.38
CA ILE A 13 -6.34 25.31 -0.14
C ILE A 13 -7.74 24.70 -0.07
N VAL A 14 -7.80 23.37 0.01
CA VAL A 14 -9.04 22.60 0.24
C VAL A 14 -9.10 22.27 1.73
N SER A 15 -10.19 22.67 2.39
CA SER A 15 -10.41 22.36 3.80
C SER A 15 -10.79 20.89 3.95
N THR A 16 -10.18 20.21 4.94
CA THR A 16 -10.51 18.82 5.29
C THR A 16 -11.35 18.72 6.58
N ARG A 17 -11.63 19.85 7.24
CA ARG A 17 -12.44 19.92 8.45
C ARG A 17 -13.83 19.36 8.24
N GLY A 18 -14.43 18.78 9.26
CA GLY A 18 -15.79 18.28 9.14
C GLY A 18 -16.20 17.29 10.21
N MET A 19 -17.41 16.77 10.06
CA MET A 19 -17.96 15.77 10.96
C MET A 19 -17.38 14.40 10.65
N THR A 20 -17.12 13.61 11.70
CA THR A 20 -16.74 12.20 11.58
C THR A 20 -17.90 11.37 11.02
N VAL A 21 -17.60 10.28 10.32
CA VAL A 21 -18.65 9.45 9.66
C VAL A 21 -19.47 8.62 10.65
N ASP A 22 -18.91 8.31 11.82
CA ASP A 22 -19.49 7.42 12.82
C ASP A 22 -20.20 8.19 13.97
N THR A 23 -19.48 9.06 14.66
CA THR A 23 -20.00 9.76 15.85
C THR A 23 -20.63 11.11 15.53
N GLN A 24 -20.47 11.62 14.30
CA GLN A 24 -20.92 12.96 13.88
C GLN A 24 -20.34 14.09 14.74
N GLU A 25 -19.15 13.89 15.31
CA GLU A 25 -18.40 14.90 16.04
C GLU A 25 -17.59 15.75 15.06
N TYR A 26 -17.51 17.05 15.32
CA TYR A 26 -16.72 17.96 14.49
C TYR A 26 -15.22 17.79 14.79
N HIS A 27 -14.43 17.52 13.73
CA HIS A 27 -12.98 17.47 13.81
C HIS A 27 -12.38 18.71 13.15
N PRO A 28 -11.66 19.57 13.89
CA PRO A 28 -11.13 20.84 13.37
C PRO A 28 -9.88 20.67 12.52
N GLU A 29 -9.10 19.62 12.72
CA GLU A 29 -7.78 19.41 12.10
C GLU A 29 -7.56 17.95 11.67
N PRO A 30 -8.44 17.37 10.82
CA PRO A 30 -8.23 16.00 10.38
C PRO A 30 -7.04 15.95 9.41
N ARG A 31 -6.18 14.95 9.63
CA ARG A 31 -4.99 14.73 8.80
C ARG A 31 -5.37 14.12 7.46
N VAL A 32 -4.66 14.52 6.42
CA VAL A 32 -4.66 13.83 5.13
C VAL A 32 -3.57 12.76 5.17
N ALA A 33 -3.90 11.52 4.82
CA ALA A 33 -2.95 10.42 4.78
C ALA A 33 -2.47 10.13 3.35
N ALA A 34 -3.34 9.64 2.46
CA ALA A 34 -2.98 9.40 1.08
C ALA A 34 -3.68 10.37 0.13
N ILE A 35 -2.97 10.76 -0.92
CA ILE A 35 -3.48 11.50 -2.08
C ILE A 35 -3.07 10.73 -3.32
N VAL A 36 -4.04 10.38 -4.17
CA VAL A 36 -3.78 9.72 -5.46
C VAL A 36 -4.52 10.42 -6.59
N ALA A 37 -3.94 10.40 -7.79
CA ALA A 37 -4.63 10.88 -8.98
C ALA A 37 -5.65 9.83 -9.45
N SER A 38 -6.83 10.27 -9.86
CA SER A 38 -7.84 9.43 -10.50
C SER A 38 -7.40 9.07 -11.92
N HIS A 39 -7.86 7.91 -12.41
CA HIS A 39 -7.69 7.49 -13.79
C HIS A 39 -8.95 7.72 -14.65
N GLU A 40 -10.07 8.03 -14.00
CA GLU A 40 -11.38 8.21 -14.64
C GLU A 40 -11.75 9.69 -14.84
N HIS A 41 -11.34 10.55 -13.90
CA HIS A 41 -11.67 11.98 -13.89
C HIS A 41 -10.43 12.82 -13.58
N PRO A 42 -10.39 14.12 -13.96
CA PRO A 42 -9.29 15.03 -13.62
C PRO A 42 -9.36 15.45 -12.15
N GLU A 43 -9.18 14.50 -11.24
CA GLU A 43 -9.36 14.70 -9.80
C GLU A 43 -8.30 13.99 -8.95
N PHE A 44 -8.10 14.49 -7.74
CA PHE A 44 -7.37 13.81 -6.69
C PHE A 44 -8.33 13.15 -5.73
N ILE A 45 -8.03 11.89 -5.37
CA ILE A 45 -8.71 11.16 -4.29
C ILE A 45 -7.90 11.36 -3.02
N VAL A 46 -8.52 11.94 -2.00
CA VAL A 46 -7.86 12.38 -0.77
C VAL A 46 -8.46 11.67 0.44
N ASN A 47 -7.65 10.88 1.13
CA ASN A 47 -8.04 10.19 2.35
C ASN A 47 -7.95 11.13 3.55
N VAL A 48 -9.08 11.44 4.18
CA VAL A 48 -9.15 12.27 5.40
C VAL A 48 -9.29 11.35 6.61
N LYS A 49 -8.21 11.21 7.35
CA LYS A 49 -7.98 10.13 8.31
C LYS A 49 -9.02 10.11 9.44
N GLU A 50 -9.11 11.17 10.23
CA GLU A 50 -9.92 11.17 11.44
C GLU A 50 -11.42 11.32 11.17
N THR A 51 -11.80 11.99 10.08
CA THR A 51 -13.23 12.08 9.72
C THR A 51 -13.74 10.82 9.06
N GLY A 52 -12.88 10.00 8.47
CA GLY A 52 -13.28 8.82 7.69
C GLY A 52 -13.90 9.15 6.34
N LYS A 53 -13.63 10.36 5.84
CA LYS A 53 -14.14 10.84 4.55
C LYS A 53 -13.07 10.74 3.48
N ILE A 54 -13.50 10.46 2.27
CA ILE A 54 -12.69 10.51 1.07
C ILE A 54 -13.21 11.67 0.23
N LEU A 55 -12.31 12.59 -0.13
CA LEU A 55 -12.64 13.73 -0.97
C LEU A 55 -12.14 13.46 -2.38
N LEU A 56 -13.02 13.60 -3.36
CA LEU A 56 -12.69 13.62 -4.77
C LEU A 56 -12.61 15.10 -5.17
N VAL A 57 -11.40 15.60 -5.31
CA VAL A 57 -11.13 17.02 -5.61
C VAL A 57 -10.91 17.15 -7.10
N ASN A 58 -11.93 17.56 -7.83
CA ASN A 58 -11.84 17.83 -9.25
C ASN A 58 -11.06 19.12 -9.48
N CYS A 59 -10.01 19.06 -10.27
CA CYS A 59 -9.10 20.16 -10.58
C CYS A 59 -9.10 20.54 -12.07
N GLU A 60 -10.15 20.18 -12.81
CA GLU A 60 -10.31 20.60 -14.21
C GLU A 60 -10.33 22.13 -14.33
N ASP A 61 -11.04 22.80 -13.40
CA ASP A 61 -10.99 24.24 -13.21
C ASP A 61 -10.41 24.56 -11.82
N PRO A 62 -9.12 24.90 -11.71
CA PRO A 62 -8.48 25.19 -10.42
C PRO A 62 -9.05 26.45 -9.71
N ASP A 63 -9.74 27.32 -10.43
CA ASP A 63 -10.38 28.49 -9.83
C ASP A 63 -11.71 28.16 -9.20
N ASN A 64 -12.41 27.13 -9.70
CA ASN A 64 -13.73 26.68 -9.22
C ASN A 64 -13.72 25.18 -8.91
N LEU A 65 -12.94 24.77 -7.91
CA LEU A 65 -12.84 23.37 -7.53
C LEU A 65 -14.18 22.78 -7.10
N THR A 66 -14.50 21.61 -7.65
CA THR A 66 -15.63 20.78 -7.19
C THR A 66 -15.08 19.68 -6.29
N VAL A 67 -15.72 19.48 -5.13
CA VAL A 67 -15.32 18.45 -4.16
C VAL A 67 -16.50 17.53 -3.88
N THR A 68 -16.39 16.29 -4.32
CA THR A 68 -17.33 15.22 -3.94
C THR A 68 -16.83 14.56 -2.66
N THR A 69 -17.71 14.43 -1.66
CA THR A 69 -17.36 13.81 -0.38
C THR A 69 -18.02 12.46 -0.23
N ILE A 70 -17.22 11.42 0.03
CA ILE A 70 -17.67 10.05 0.25
C ILE A 70 -17.39 9.67 1.71
N GLY A 71 -18.41 9.25 2.45
CA GLY A 71 -18.24 8.65 3.77
C GLY A 71 -17.77 7.21 3.66
N ALA A 72 -16.74 6.83 4.43
CA ALA A 72 -16.21 5.48 4.48
C ALA A 72 -16.05 4.99 5.94
N ALA A 73 -14.85 4.89 6.46
CA ALA A 73 -14.55 4.53 7.83
C ALA A 73 -13.42 5.40 8.38
N ARG A 74 -13.40 5.69 9.68
CA ARG A 74 -12.34 6.48 10.30
C ARG A 74 -10.98 5.80 10.18
N PHE A 75 -9.93 6.61 10.30
CA PHE A 75 -8.54 6.21 10.24
C PHE A 75 -8.11 5.70 8.87
N LEU A 76 -8.67 6.30 7.80
CA LEU A 76 -8.18 6.12 6.44
C LEU A 76 -6.70 6.45 6.36
N HIS A 77 -5.94 5.61 5.68
CA HIS A 77 -4.50 5.74 5.60
C HIS A 77 -4.04 5.63 4.15
N ASP A 78 -3.35 4.56 3.81
CA ASP A 78 -2.82 4.28 2.48
C ASP A 78 -3.75 3.38 1.67
N GLY A 79 -3.46 3.27 0.39
CA GLY A 79 -4.23 2.45 -0.53
C GLY A 79 -3.70 2.51 -1.96
N GLY A 80 -4.32 1.74 -2.82
CA GLY A 80 -3.94 1.65 -4.22
C GLY A 80 -5.08 1.21 -5.13
N TRP A 81 -4.79 1.25 -6.40
CA TRP A 81 -5.72 0.89 -7.45
C TRP A 81 -5.82 -0.62 -7.62
N ASP A 82 -7.01 -1.11 -7.95
CA ASP A 82 -7.18 -2.44 -8.51
C ASP A 82 -6.52 -2.53 -9.92
N VAL A 83 -6.48 -3.72 -10.47
CA VAL A 83 -5.87 -3.97 -11.78
C VAL A 83 -6.52 -3.18 -12.92
N THR A 84 -7.81 -2.83 -12.79
CA THR A 84 -8.56 -2.05 -13.80
C THR A 84 -8.29 -0.55 -13.69
N LYS A 85 -7.74 -0.07 -12.57
CA LYS A 85 -7.55 1.35 -12.23
C LYS A 85 -8.86 2.15 -12.06
N ARG A 86 -9.99 1.46 -11.99
CA ARG A 86 -11.30 2.04 -11.70
C ARG A 86 -11.59 2.11 -10.20
N TYR A 87 -11.18 1.07 -9.45
CA TYR A 87 -11.48 0.95 -8.04
C TYR A 87 -10.26 1.27 -7.20
N PHE A 88 -10.40 2.25 -6.30
CA PHE A 88 -9.41 2.59 -5.31
C PHE A 88 -9.72 1.89 -3.99
N LEU A 89 -8.80 1.02 -3.53
CA LEU A 89 -8.93 0.31 -2.27
C LEU A 89 -8.03 0.99 -1.23
N THR A 90 -8.59 1.38 -0.11
CA THR A 90 -7.87 2.10 0.94
C THR A 90 -8.14 1.52 2.32
N ALA A 91 -7.06 1.37 3.10
CA ALA A 91 -7.13 0.87 4.46
C ALA A 91 -7.64 1.95 5.42
N ALA A 92 -8.68 1.64 6.18
CA ALA A 92 -9.05 2.33 7.41
C ALA A 92 -8.43 1.55 8.58
N ASN A 93 -7.14 1.77 8.80
CA ASN A 93 -6.28 0.83 9.52
C ASN A 93 -6.70 0.57 10.98
N GLN A 94 -7.03 1.60 11.76
CA GLN A 94 -7.49 1.40 13.15
C GLN A 94 -8.96 0.95 13.24
N SER A 95 -9.71 1.01 12.13
CA SER A 95 -11.06 0.46 12.02
C SER A 95 -11.07 -0.98 11.51
N ASN A 96 -9.90 -1.56 11.17
CA ASN A 96 -9.75 -2.90 10.62
C ASN A 96 -10.62 -3.13 9.37
N LYS A 97 -10.66 -2.14 8.49
CA LYS A 97 -11.48 -2.17 7.27
C LYS A 97 -10.67 -1.75 6.05
N VAL A 98 -11.13 -2.19 4.90
CA VAL A 98 -10.74 -1.67 3.59
C VAL A 98 -11.97 -1.07 2.93
N ALA A 99 -11.88 0.19 2.54
CA ALA A 99 -12.91 0.86 1.75
C ALA A 99 -12.59 0.72 0.25
N VAL A 100 -13.60 0.42 -0.55
CA VAL A 100 -13.51 0.33 -2.00
C VAL A 100 -14.30 1.46 -2.62
N ILE A 101 -13.62 2.31 -3.36
CA ILE A 101 -14.20 3.47 -4.04
C ILE A 101 -14.25 3.21 -5.54
N ASP A 102 -15.43 3.28 -6.13
CA ASP A 102 -15.60 3.34 -7.57
C ASP A 102 -15.33 4.78 -8.02
N SER A 103 -14.16 5.03 -8.60
CA SER A 103 -13.78 6.38 -9.02
C SER A 103 -14.59 6.87 -10.22
N LYS A 104 -15.08 5.95 -11.06
CA LYS A 104 -15.94 6.29 -12.20
C LYS A 104 -17.32 6.77 -11.75
N GLU A 105 -17.94 6.05 -10.80
CA GLU A 105 -19.26 6.36 -10.28
C GLU A 105 -19.21 7.32 -9.06
N GLN A 106 -17.99 7.67 -8.62
CA GLN A 106 -17.73 8.57 -7.48
C GLN A 106 -18.47 8.17 -6.20
N LYS A 107 -18.45 6.88 -5.86
CA LYS A 107 -19.18 6.35 -4.70
C LYS A 107 -18.42 5.26 -3.95
N LEU A 108 -18.82 5.06 -2.70
CA LEU A 108 -18.39 3.89 -1.93
C LEU A 108 -19.06 2.63 -2.52
N THR A 109 -18.23 1.65 -2.91
CA THR A 109 -18.70 0.36 -3.41
C THR A 109 -18.83 -0.67 -2.30
N ALA A 110 -17.86 -0.72 -1.38
CA ALA A 110 -17.86 -1.65 -0.27
C ALA A 110 -17.02 -1.14 0.91
N LEU A 111 -17.38 -1.61 2.12
CA LEU A 111 -16.52 -1.61 3.32
C LEU A 111 -16.31 -3.06 3.71
N ILE A 112 -15.06 -3.49 3.73
CA ILE A 112 -14.67 -4.88 3.94
C ILE A 112 -13.97 -4.99 5.29
N ASP A 113 -14.49 -5.86 6.18
CA ASP A 113 -13.80 -6.18 7.42
C ASP A 113 -12.58 -7.06 7.10
N VAL A 114 -11.43 -6.66 7.66
CA VAL A 114 -10.15 -7.35 7.48
C VAL A 114 -9.47 -7.53 8.82
N ASP A 115 -8.33 -8.19 8.81
CA ASP A 115 -7.55 -8.42 10.02
C ASP A 115 -6.89 -7.13 10.57
N LYS A 116 -6.35 -7.25 11.77
CA LYS A 116 -5.92 -6.16 12.65
C LYS A 116 -4.86 -5.28 11.99
N ILE A 117 -5.21 -4.01 11.82
CA ILE A 117 -4.42 -2.90 11.34
C ILE A 117 -3.89 -3.15 9.91
N PRO A 118 -4.79 -3.21 8.90
CA PRO A 118 -4.36 -3.36 7.51
C PRO A 118 -3.45 -2.20 7.10
N HIS A 119 -2.38 -2.51 6.38
CA HIS A 119 -1.42 -1.54 5.88
C HIS A 119 -0.88 -1.99 4.52
N PRO A 120 -1.54 -1.64 3.42
CA PRO A 120 -1.18 -2.13 2.09
C PRO A 120 0.01 -1.43 1.44
N GLY A 121 0.38 -0.22 1.88
CA GLY A 121 1.14 0.69 1.04
C GLY A 121 0.30 1.06 -0.18
N ARG A 122 0.62 0.49 -1.34
CA ARG A 122 -0.21 0.59 -2.57
C ARG A 122 -1.04 -0.66 -2.84
N GLY A 123 -0.86 -1.71 -2.01
CA GLY A 123 -1.40 -3.02 -2.27
C GLY A 123 -0.69 -3.73 -3.44
N ALA A 124 -1.08 -4.96 -3.68
CA ALA A 124 -0.53 -5.77 -4.77
C ALA A 124 -1.65 -6.43 -5.56
N ASN A 125 -1.59 -6.34 -6.88
CA ASN A 125 -2.56 -6.93 -7.80
C ASN A 125 -1.97 -8.18 -8.46
N PHE A 126 -2.71 -9.27 -8.42
CA PHE A 126 -2.40 -10.49 -9.17
C PHE A 126 -3.66 -11.33 -9.40
N THR A 127 -3.54 -12.43 -10.11
CA THR A 127 -4.65 -13.37 -10.33
C THR A 127 -4.47 -14.60 -9.46
N ASP A 128 -5.36 -14.80 -8.48
CA ASP A 128 -5.46 -16.04 -7.72
C ASP A 128 -6.10 -17.11 -8.60
N LYS A 129 -5.57 -18.36 -8.56
CA LYS A 129 -6.06 -19.47 -9.40
C LYS A 129 -7.52 -19.83 -9.15
N GLN A 130 -7.99 -19.65 -7.92
CA GLN A 130 -9.35 -20.01 -7.50
C GLN A 130 -10.31 -18.83 -7.57
N TYR A 131 -9.85 -17.63 -7.18
CA TYR A 131 -10.71 -16.48 -6.95
C TYR A 131 -10.64 -15.42 -8.04
N GLY A 132 -9.75 -15.59 -9.05
CA GLY A 132 -9.55 -14.61 -10.10
C GLY A 132 -8.74 -13.39 -9.64
N PRO A 133 -8.96 -12.21 -10.23
CA PRO A 133 -8.23 -10.99 -9.87
C PRO A 133 -8.43 -10.63 -8.39
N VAL A 134 -7.32 -10.41 -7.68
CA VAL A 134 -7.30 -10.00 -6.28
C VAL A 134 -6.40 -8.79 -6.06
N TRP A 135 -6.70 -8.04 -5.01
CA TRP A 135 -5.85 -7.01 -4.45
C TRP A 135 -5.45 -7.42 -3.02
N ALA A 136 -4.16 -7.33 -2.71
CA ALA A 136 -3.61 -7.77 -1.44
C ALA A 136 -3.26 -6.61 -0.51
N THR A 137 -3.51 -6.79 0.79
CA THR A 137 -3.01 -5.94 1.87
C THR A 137 -2.32 -6.78 2.92
N SER A 138 -1.21 -6.29 3.46
CA SER A 138 -0.60 -6.80 4.68
C SER A 138 -1.19 -6.13 5.92
N ALA A 139 -0.64 -6.43 7.09
CA ALA A 139 -1.09 -5.89 8.36
C ALA A 139 0.08 -5.48 9.26
N LEU A 140 -0.11 -4.39 10.03
CA LEU A 140 0.79 -4.00 11.10
C LEU A 140 0.58 -4.86 12.36
N GLY A 141 -0.66 -5.22 12.63
CA GLY A 141 -1.07 -5.83 13.90
C GLY A 141 -0.83 -7.33 14.01
N ASN A 142 -0.62 -8.02 12.89
CA ASN A 142 -0.40 -9.47 12.86
C ASN A 142 0.29 -9.91 11.55
N GLU A 143 0.51 -11.21 11.39
CA GLU A 143 1.19 -11.81 10.25
C GLU A 143 0.30 -12.06 9.02
N LYS A 144 -0.95 -11.63 9.04
CA LYS A 144 -1.91 -11.96 7.98
C LYS A 144 -1.78 -11.03 6.78
N ILE A 145 -1.87 -11.64 5.59
CA ILE A 145 -1.98 -10.95 4.31
C ILE A 145 -3.36 -11.29 3.75
N THR A 146 -4.18 -10.28 3.56
CA THR A 146 -5.57 -10.44 3.12
C THR A 146 -5.69 -10.17 1.64
N LEU A 147 -6.25 -11.12 0.89
CA LEU A 147 -6.57 -11.01 -0.53
C LEU A 147 -8.05 -10.68 -0.69
N ILE A 148 -8.34 -9.60 -1.39
CA ILE A 148 -9.70 -9.12 -1.67
C ILE A 148 -9.99 -9.33 -3.16
N GLY A 149 -11.09 -9.99 -3.48
CA GLY A 149 -11.54 -10.16 -4.87
C GLY A 149 -11.93 -8.84 -5.51
N THR A 150 -11.49 -8.58 -6.75
CA THR A 150 -11.67 -7.28 -7.42
C THR A 150 -12.38 -7.36 -8.77
N ASP A 151 -12.98 -8.48 -9.12
CA ASP A 151 -13.69 -8.62 -10.41
C ASP A 151 -15.21 -8.75 -10.21
N PRO A 152 -15.98 -7.64 -10.27
CA PRO A 152 -17.43 -7.66 -10.12
C PRO A 152 -18.17 -8.16 -11.37
N VAL A 153 -17.46 -8.50 -12.44
CA VAL A 153 -18.07 -8.93 -13.71
C VAL A 153 -18.05 -10.44 -13.86
N LYS A 154 -16.87 -11.07 -13.80
CA LYS A 154 -16.69 -12.50 -14.01
C LYS A 154 -16.66 -13.31 -12.69
N HIS A 155 -16.23 -12.67 -11.59
CA HIS A 155 -16.09 -13.30 -10.28
C HIS A 155 -16.99 -12.60 -9.23
N LYS A 156 -18.25 -12.35 -9.59
CA LYS A 156 -19.22 -11.54 -8.82
C LYS A 156 -19.37 -11.98 -7.36
N ASP A 157 -19.38 -13.28 -7.11
CA ASP A 157 -19.62 -13.83 -5.76
C ASP A 157 -18.44 -13.56 -4.81
N GLY A 158 -17.24 -13.40 -5.34
CA GLY A 158 -16.00 -13.07 -4.61
C GLY A 158 -15.64 -11.60 -4.61
N ALA A 159 -16.29 -10.80 -5.45
CA ALA A 159 -15.97 -9.38 -5.57
C ALA A 159 -16.26 -8.60 -4.28
N TRP A 160 -15.31 -7.77 -3.89
CA TRP A 160 -15.37 -6.91 -2.69
C TRP A 160 -15.55 -7.70 -1.38
N LYS A 161 -14.98 -8.89 -1.35
CA LYS A 161 -14.93 -9.78 -0.17
C LYS A 161 -13.51 -10.30 0.03
N VAL A 162 -13.21 -10.71 1.26
CA VAL A 162 -11.99 -11.46 1.55
C VAL A 162 -12.07 -12.80 0.83
N ALA A 163 -11.22 -12.98 -0.18
CA ALA A 163 -11.12 -14.22 -0.96
C ALA A 163 -10.23 -15.25 -0.25
N ARG A 164 -9.10 -14.78 0.32
CA ARG A 164 -8.11 -15.65 0.98
C ARG A 164 -7.34 -14.85 2.02
N VAL A 165 -6.85 -15.52 3.05
CA VAL A 165 -5.89 -14.98 4.01
C VAL A 165 -4.66 -15.86 4.01
N LEU A 166 -3.48 -15.25 3.76
CA LEU A 166 -2.20 -15.92 3.84
C LEU A 166 -1.54 -15.64 5.19
N LYS A 167 -0.69 -16.54 5.65
CA LYS A 167 0.14 -16.35 6.84
C LYS A 167 1.55 -15.95 6.40
N GLY A 168 1.97 -14.72 6.73
CA GLY A 168 3.32 -14.22 6.54
C GLY A 168 4.23 -14.49 7.73
N GLN A 169 5.40 -13.85 7.72
CA GLN A 169 6.44 -14.10 8.75
C GLN A 169 6.21 -13.34 10.06
N GLY A 170 5.34 -12.34 10.08
CA GLY A 170 5.05 -11.56 11.30
C GLY A 170 4.26 -10.29 11.01
N GLY A 171 3.85 -9.60 12.05
CA GLY A 171 3.28 -8.26 11.97
C GLY A 171 4.34 -7.19 11.70
N GLY A 172 3.91 -5.94 11.54
CA GLY A 172 4.80 -4.82 11.27
C GLY A 172 5.13 -4.61 9.79
N SER A 173 4.33 -5.19 8.89
CA SER A 173 4.46 -4.96 7.45
C SER A 173 3.94 -3.58 7.06
N LEU A 174 4.67 -2.91 6.17
CA LEU A 174 4.29 -1.63 5.57
C LEU A 174 3.90 -1.77 4.10
N PHE A 175 4.52 -2.70 3.37
CA PHE A 175 4.33 -2.82 1.93
C PHE A 175 4.21 -4.27 1.48
N VAL A 176 3.27 -4.46 0.54
CA VAL A 176 3.19 -5.67 -0.28
C VAL A 176 3.38 -5.28 -1.74
N LYS A 177 4.04 -6.12 -2.53
CA LYS A 177 4.31 -5.81 -3.93
C LYS A 177 4.28 -7.05 -4.81
N SER A 178 3.65 -6.89 -5.96
CA SER A 178 3.67 -7.82 -7.09
C SER A 178 3.91 -7.04 -8.38
N HIS A 179 4.15 -7.73 -9.47
CA HIS A 179 4.27 -7.14 -10.80
C HIS A 179 3.56 -8.03 -11.84
N PRO A 180 2.90 -7.46 -12.88
CA PRO A 180 2.15 -8.26 -13.87
C PRO A 180 2.96 -9.32 -14.62
N LYS A 181 4.28 -9.18 -14.68
CA LYS A 181 5.20 -10.14 -15.31
C LYS A 181 5.88 -11.08 -14.32
N SER A 182 5.67 -10.90 -13.02
CA SER A 182 6.27 -11.72 -11.96
C SER A 182 5.28 -12.77 -11.46
N LYS A 183 5.83 -13.83 -10.90
CA LYS A 183 5.10 -14.87 -10.15
C LYS A 183 5.20 -14.70 -8.64
N HIS A 184 5.76 -13.58 -8.19
CA HIS A 184 6.06 -13.38 -6.78
C HIS A 184 5.25 -12.24 -6.15
N LEU A 185 4.83 -12.49 -4.90
CA LEU A 185 4.31 -11.49 -3.99
C LEU A 185 5.32 -11.29 -2.87
N TYR A 186 5.89 -10.10 -2.78
CA TYR A 186 6.83 -9.71 -1.72
C TYR A 186 6.11 -8.99 -0.58
N VAL A 187 6.51 -9.31 0.65
CA VAL A 187 5.94 -8.73 1.87
C VAL A 187 7.07 -8.37 2.81
N ASP A 188 7.24 -7.09 3.10
CA ASP A 188 8.19 -6.61 4.09
C ASP A 188 7.62 -6.67 5.53
N THR A 189 8.47 -6.50 6.52
CA THR A 189 8.06 -6.43 7.94
C THR A 189 9.02 -5.54 8.74
N PRO A 190 9.31 -4.29 8.29
CA PRO A 190 10.34 -3.44 8.89
C PRO A 190 10.03 -3.02 10.34
N LEU A 191 8.78 -3.06 10.77
CA LEU A 191 8.36 -2.68 12.12
C LEU A 191 8.20 -3.87 13.07
N ASN A 192 8.59 -5.08 12.62
CA ASN A 192 8.56 -6.24 13.51
C ASN A 192 9.60 -6.08 14.64
N PRO A 193 9.25 -6.41 15.89
CA PRO A 193 10.19 -6.33 17.01
C PRO A 193 11.32 -7.38 16.95
N ASP A 194 11.11 -8.51 16.25
CA ASP A 194 12.18 -9.48 16.00
C ASP A 194 13.09 -9.00 14.88
N PRO A 195 14.40 -8.74 15.18
CA PRO A 195 15.34 -8.29 14.16
C PRO A 195 15.49 -9.26 12.98
N LYS A 196 15.33 -10.55 13.19
CA LYS A 196 15.43 -11.56 12.10
C LYS A 196 14.31 -11.37 11.08
N ILE A 197 13.13 -11.01 11.56
CA ILE A 197 11.95 -10.74 10.73
C ILE A 197 12.10 -9.36 10.07
N ALA A 198 12.43 -8.31 10.84
CA ALA A 198 12.56 -6.94 10.32
C ALA A 198 13.69 -6.78 9.28
N GLN A 199 14.66 -7.69 9.26
CA GLN A 199 15.83 -7.67 8.38
C GLN A 199 15.70 -8.56 7.13
N SER A 200 14.53 -9.14 6.93
CA SER A 200 14.25 -10.09 5.84
C SER A 200 12.91 -9.75 5.16
N VAL A 201 12.66 -10.40 4.04
CA VAL A 201 11.41 -10.24 3.25
C VAL A 201 10.82 -11.60 2.95
N ALA A 202 9.52 -11.75 3.14
CA ALA A 202 8.78 -12.93 2.72
C ALA A 202 8.42 -12.85 1.23
N VAL A 203 8.61 -13.93 0.49
CA VAL A 203 8.27 -14.06 -0.93
C VAL A 203 7.36 -15.26 -1.12
N PHE A 204 6.15 -15.01 -1.61
CA PHE A 204 5.20 -16.07 -1.98
C PHE A 204 5.27 -16.31 -3.48
N ASP A 205 5.19 -17.57 -3.89
CA ASP A 205 4.88 -17.93 -5.27
C ASP A 205 3.36 -17.82 -5.48
N ILE A 206 2.93 -16.90 -6.35
CA ILE A 206 1.53 -16.65 -6.66
C ILE A 206 0.86 -17.90 -7.25
N ASP A 207 1.62 -18.74 -7.92
CA ASP A 207 1.13 -20.00 -8.48
C ASP A 207 0.92 -21.10 -7.42
N SER A 208 1.44 -20.94 -6.19
CA SER A 208 1.43 -21.92 -5.10
C SER A 208 1.33 -21.28 -3.72
N LEU A 209 0.38 -20.35 -3.53
CA LEU A 209 0.21 -19.58 -2.29
C LEU A 209 0.05 -20.45 -1.03
N GLU A 210 -0.52 -21.63 -1.16
CA GLU A 210 -0.70 -22.63 -0.08
C GLU A 210 0.61 -23.27 0.38
N ALA A 211 1.66 -23.24 -0.41
CA ALA A 211 2.98 -23.71 -0.03
C ALA A 211 3.69 -22.79 1.00
N GLY A 212 3.11 -21.61 1.24
CA GLY A 212 3.70 -20.61 2.13
C GLY A 212 4.70 -19.71 1.41
N TYR A 213 5.71 -19.27 2.14
CA TYR A 213 6.67 -18.28 1.65
C TYR A 213 8.13 -18.72 1.84
N GLN A 214 9.01 -18.19 1.00
CA GLN A 214 10.45 -18.22 1.17
C GLN A 214 10.90 -16.91 1.84
N VAL A 215 11.96 -16.96 2.64
CA VAL A 215 12.55 -15.78 3.28
C VAL A 215 13.83 -15.38 2.56
N LEU A 216 13.93 -14.11 2.18
CA LEU A 216 15.17 -13.53 1.62
C LEU A 216 15.89 -12.70 2.68
N PRO A 217 17.18 -12.98 2.98
CA PRO A 217 17.97 -12.30 4.00
C PRO A 217 18.56 -10.98 3.48
N ILE A 218 17.71 -10.04 3.10
CA ILE A 218 18.07 -8.82 2.37
C ILE A 218 19.07 -7.95 3.13
N ALA A 219 18.92 -7.80 4.46
CA ALA A 219 19.82 -6.99 5.26
C ALA A 219 21.20 -7.65 5.43
N GLU A 220 21.29 -8.99 5.39
CA GLU A 220 22.56 -9.72 5.36
C GLU A 220 23.30 -9.42 4.07
N TRP A 221 22.60 -9.47 2.94
CA TRP A 221 23.18 -9.16 1.63
C TRP A 221 23.67 -7.72 1.52
N ALA A 222 23.00 -6.77 2.19
CA ALA A 222 23.42 -5.36 2.21
C ALA A 222 24.75 -5.13 2.94
N ASN A 223 25.09 -5.95 3.93
CA ASN A 223 26.33 -5.88 4.71
C ASN A 223 26.66 -4.49 5.27
N LEU A 224 25.69 -3.86 5.94
CA LEU A 224 25.81 -2.49 6.45
C LEU A 224 26.38 -2.40 7.89
N GLY A 225 27.27 -3.31 8.26
CA GLY A 225 27.88 -3.31 9.59
C GLY A 225 27.01 -3.93 10.69
N GLU A 226 27.29 -3.59 11.94
CA GLU A 226 26.61 -4.16 13.10
C GLU A 226 25.31 -3.42 13.48
N GLY A 227 24.51 -4.05 14.36
CA GLY A 227 23.27 -3.50 14.89
C GLY A 227 22.04 -3.84 14.07
N PRO A 228 20.86 -3.47 14.60
CA PRO A 228 19.58 -3.76 13.96
C PRO A 228 19.42 -2.99 12.67
N LYS A 229 18.90 -3.66 11.65
CA LYS A 229 18.59 -3.08 10.36
C LYS A 229 17.09 -3.21 10.07
N ARG A 230 16.60 -2.43 9.14
CA ARG A 230 15.24 -2.55 8.61
C ARG A 230 15.31 -2.70 7.10
N VAL A 231 14.49 -3.61 6.58
CA VAL A 231 14.29 -3.80 5.14
C VAL A 231 12.90 -3.37 4.80
N VAL A 232 12.77 -2.42 3.89
CA VAL A 232 11.48 -1.80 3.60
C VAL A 232 11.25 -1.61 2.11
N GLN A 233 9.99 -1.69 1.74
CA GLN A 233 9.43 -1.33 0.44
C GLN A 233 10.06 -2.07 -0.73
N PRO A 234 9.57 -3.30 -1.04
CA PRO A 234 9.86 -3.94 -2.31
C PRO A 234 9.33 -3.08 -3.46
N GLU A 235 10.17 -2.77 -4.45
CA GLU A 235 9.78 -2.02 -5.64
C GLU A 235 10.38 -2.65 -6.89
N TYR A 236 9.56 -2.86 -7.92
CA TYR A 236 10.01 -3.43 -9.18
C TYR A 236 10.57 -2.37 -10.13
N ASN A 237 11.54 -2.77 -10.94
CA ASN A 237 11.88 -2.01 -12.13
C ASN A 237 10.77 -2.13 -13.18
N ALA A 238 10.81 -1.27 -14.22
CA ALA A 238 9.79 -1.25 -15.27
C ALA A 238 9.71 -2.54 -16.11
N ALA A 239 10.81 -3.30 -16.18
CA ALA A 239 10.85 -4.58 -16.88
C ALA A 239 10.15 -5.70 -16.09
N GLY A 240 10.10 -5.58 -14.75
CA GLY A 240 9.53 -6.56 -13.84
C GLY A 240 10.44 -7.78 -13.60
N ASP A 241 11.74 -7.64 -13.80
CA ASP A 241 12.75 -8.67 -13.63
C ASP A 241 13.70 -8.42 -12.46
N GLU A 242 13.61 -7.23 -11.83
CA GLU A 242 14.34 -6.86 -10.63
C GLU A 242 13.41 -6.33 -9.55
N VAL A 243 13.72 -6.67 -8.30
CA VAL A 243 13.06 -6.08 -7.12
C VAL A 243 14.11 -5.39 -6.26
N TRP A 244 13.82 -4.16 -5.89
CA TRP A 244 14.70 -3.26 -5.16
C TRP A 244 14.17 -3.06 -3.75
N PHE A 245 15.07 -3.11 -2.76
CA PHE A 245 14.74 -2.94 -1.34
C PHE A 245 15.62 -1.87 -0.72
N SER A 246 15.03 -0.99 0.10
CA SER A 246 15.80 -0.10 0.96
C SER A 246 16.21 -0.81 2.24
N VAL A 247 17.48 -0.70 2.60
CA VAL A 247 18.02 -1.26 3.86
C VAL A 247 18.62 -0.13 4.68
N TRP A 248 18.21 -0.02 5.93
CA TRP A 248 18.64 1.03 6.85
C TRP A 248 19.34 0.44 8.06
N ASN A 249 20.48 0.99 8.43
CA ASN A 249 21.17 0.75 9.69
C ASN A 249 21.35 2.08 10.44
N GLY A 250 20.44 2.34 11.38
CA GLY A 250 20.46 3.59 12.14
C GLY A 250 21.65 3.71 13.10
N LYS A 251 22.22 2.58 13.57
CA LYS A 251 23.41 2.58 14.43
C LYS A 251 24.65 3.07 13.66
N GLU A 252 24.86 2.53 12.48
CA GLU A 252 26.02 2.84 11.64
C GLU A 252 25.79 4.06 10.73
N GLN A 253 24.60 4.65 10.76
CA GLN A 253 24.21 5.75 9.86
C GLN A 253 24.48 5.42 8.39
N ARG A 254 24.13 4.21 7.98
CA ARG A 254 24.31 3.69 6.61
C ARG A 254 23.00 3.19 6.04
N SER A 255 22.82 3.39 4.73
CA SER A 255 21.71 2.85 3.96
C SER A 255 22.21 2.27 2.65
N ALA A 256 21.53 1.27 2.13
CA ALA A 256 21.80 0.70 0.82
C ALA A 256 20.50 0.37 0.10
N LEU A 257 20.58 0.27 -1.23
CA LEU A 257 19.59 -0.39 -2.06
C LEU A 257 20.09 -1.78 -2.42
N VAL A 258 19.29 -2.79 -2.13
CA VAL A 258 19.57 -4.18 -2.50
C VAL A 258 18.71 -4.55 -3.70
N VAL A 259 19.35 -5.00 -4.77
CA VAL A 259 18.69 -5.41 -6.01
C VAL A 259 18.68 -6.93 -6.08
N VAL A 260 17.50 -7.50 -6.25
CA VAL A 260 17.26 -8.95 -6.36
C VAL A 260 16.78 -9.28 -7.77
N ASP A 261 17.31 -10.31 -8.38
CA ASP A 261 16.77 -10.90 -9.59
C ASP A 261 15.48 -11.64 -9.26
N ASP A 262 14.36 -11.17 -9.83
CA ASP A 262 13.03 -11.70 -9.49
C ASP A 262 12.84 -13.16 -9.86
N LYS A 263 13.44 -13.60 -10.97
CA LYS A 263 13.29 -14.98 -11.43
C LYS A 263 14.03 -16.01 -10.57
N THR A 264 15.25 -15.65 -10.13
CA THR A 264 16.12 -16.56 -9.38
C THR A 264 16.07 -16.35 -7.88
N LEU A 265 15.49 -15.23 -7.41
CA LEU A 265 15.46 -14.79 -6.02
C LEU A 265 16.86 -14.63 -5.41
N LYS A 266 17.85 -14.29 -6.22
CA LYS A 266 19.25 -14.12 -5.81
C LYS A 266 19.64 -12.65 -5.81
N LEU A 267 20.59 -12.32 -4.96
CA LEU A 267 21.24 -11.01 -4.96
C LEU A 267 21.86 -10.72 -6.34
N LYS A 268 21.51 -9.57 -6.90
CA LYS A 268 22.06 -9.05 -8.15
C LYS A 268 23.06 -7.91 -7.91
N ALA A 269 22.73 -6.96 -7.04
CA ALA A 269 23.59 -5.83 -6.72
C ALA A 269 23.27 -5.25 -5.34
N VAL A 270 24.26 -4.58 -4.75
CA VAL A 270 24.09 -3.70 -3.59
C VAL A 270 24.62 -2.33 -3.98
N ILE A 271 23.81 -1.31 -3.80
CA ILE A 271 24.17 0.09 -4.02
C ILE A 271 24.29 0.75 -2.64
N ASP A 272 25.53 0.91 -2.19
CA ASP A 272 25.88 1.57 -0.93
C ASP A 272 26.57 2.91 -1.25
N ASP A 273 25.77 3.96 -1.25
CA ASP A 273 26.22 5.31 -1.61
C ASP A 273 25.92 6.27 -0.46
N PRO A 274 26.89 7.07 0.02
CA PRO A 274 26.67 8.05 1.10
C PRO A 274 25.56 9.05 0.83
N ARG A 275 25.19 9.27 -0.43
CA ARG A 275 24.11 10.19 -0.83
C ARG A 275 22.70 9.64 -0.56
N ILE A 276 22.56 8.33 -0.30
CA ILE A 276 21.27 7.69 -0.03
C ILE A 276 21.06 7.35 1.45
N ILE A 277 21.83 7.98 2.34
CA ILE A 277 21.65 7.78 3.78
C ILE A 277 20.26 8.24 4.19
N THR A 278 19.56 7.35 4.88
CA THR A 278 18.28 7.65 5.52
C THR A 278 18.54 7.82 7.03
N PRO A 279 18.16 8.95 7.63
CA PRO A 279 18.36 9.20 9.04
C PRO A 279 17.55 8.28 9.96
#